data_4a2053bd2acdb752a831fcfac4072bd5
#
_entry.id   4a2053bd2acdb752a831fcfac4072bd5
#
_cell.length_a   1.000
_cell.length_b   1.000
_cell.length_c   1.000
_cell.angle_alpha   90.00
_cell.angle_beta   90.00
_cell.angle_gamma   90.00
#
_symmetry.space_group_name_H-M   'P 1'
#
loop_
_entity.id
_entity.type
_entity.pdbx_description
1 polymer ?
#
loop_
_entity_poly.entity_id
_entity_poly.type
_entity_poly.pdbx_seq_one_letter_code
_entity_poly.pdbx_strand_id
1 'polypeptide(L)'
;TKYELLIAVTPFLYPNSSTYIVYYHPKVLHLGIGCRKHCNPDGIASYIAGQLQTKNLAVAAIQDISTIELKKDETLLKELQSHFGNIPVNIFTADELSGIPVANPSEKVKEITSIYGVSEAAAIRSAENGPLLLEKQKAVFSEGNDFTCAIAVDKNTVRKGHIEIVGAGPGDPELVSVAGKHFLEQADLIL
;
A
#
# COMPACT_ATOMS: atom_id res chain seq x y z
N THR A 1 5.01 28.16 18.08
CA THR A 1 6.32 27.52 17.82
C THR A 1 6.54 27.61 16.32
N LYS A 2 7.59 28.28 15.87
CA LYS A 2 7.98 28.31 14.46
C LYS A 2 8.81 27.06 14.20
N TYR A 3 8.30 26.12 13.42
CA TYR A 3 9.09 25.00 12.92
C TYR A 3 9.99 25.50 11.79
N GLU A 4 11.25 25.12 11.82
CA GLU A 4 12.18 25.37 10.72
C GLU A 4 12.04 24.29 9.63
N LEU A 5 11.63 23.08 10.03
CA LEU A 5 11.41 21.92 9.14
C LEU A 5 10.39 20.97 9.78
N LEU A 6 9.45 20.49 8.95
CA LEU A 6 8.56 19.39 9.29
C LEU A 6 8.89 18.19 8.40
N ILE A 7 9.12 17.03 9.00
CA ILE A 7 9.26 15.76 8.27
C ILE A 7 7.97 14.97 8.46
N ALA A 8 7.27 14.71 7.36
CA ALA A 8 6.05 13.89 7.35
C ALA A 8 6.33 12.52 6.74
N VAL A 9 6.14 11.46 7.53
CA VAL A 9 6.29 10.06 7.08
C VAL A 9 4.92 9.50 6.75
N THR A 10 4.63 9.29 5.47
CA THR A 10 3.29 8.94 5.01
C THR A 10 3.28 8.33 3.61
N PRO A 11 2.44 7.34 3.31
CA PRO A 11 2.25 6.84 1.95
C PRO A 11 1.37 7.77 1.09
N PHE A 12 0.78 8.83 1.68
CA PHE A 12 -0.14 9.72 0.98
C PHE A 12 0.56 10.96 0.41
N LEU A 13 0.01 11.45 -0.70
CA LEU A 13 0.35 12.75 -1.29
C LEU A 13 -0.53 13.85 -0.69
N TYR A 14 0.08 15.00 -0.45
CA TYR A 14 -0.63 16.19 0.04
C TYR A 14 -0.47 17.33 -0.97
N PRO A 15 -1.57 17.98 -1.40
CA PRO A 15 -1.54 18.99 -2.47
C PRO A 15 -0.80 20.27 -2.09
N ASN A 16 -0.67 20.56 -0.80
CA ASN A 16 -0.02 21.77 -0.29
C ASN A 16 1.34 21.43 0.30
N SER A 17 2.38 21.38 -0.55
CA SER A 17 3.76 21.31 -0.09
C SER A 17 4.25 22.73 0.29
N SER A 18 4.60 22.92 1.55
CA SER A 18 5.37 24.07 2.01
C SER A 18 6.85 23.77 1.83
N THR A 19 7.68 24.80 1.56
CA THR A 19 9.15 24.68 1.54
C THR A 19 9.75 24.17 2.87
N TYR A 20 8.96 24.17 3.92
CA TYR A 20 9.35 23.70 5.25
C TYR A 20 8.88 22.26 5.56
N ILE A 21 8.28 21.56 4.58
CA ILE A 21 7.80 20.19 4.77
C ILE A 21 8.55 19.27 3.83
N VAL A 22 9.19 18.25 4.39
CA VAL A 22 9.77 17.12 3.65
C VAL A 22 8.87 15.91 3.85
N TYR A 23 8.42 15.33 2.74
CA TYR A 23 7.63 14.10 2.75
C TYR A 23 8.55 12.90 2.53
N TYR A 24 8.51 11.96 3.45
CA TYR A 24 9.09 10.64 3.30
C TYR A 24 7.98 9.62 3.06
N HIS A 25 8.05 8.91 1.93
CA HIS A 25 7.07 7.89 1.57
C HIS A 25 7.63 6.50 1.90
N PRO A 26 7.24 5.91 3.05
CA PRO A 26 7.69 4.57 3.42
C PRO A 26 7.15 3.54 2.44
N LYS A 27 7.91 2.49 2.19
CA LYS A 27 7.54 1.36 1.35
C LYS A 27 6.56 0.47 2.09
N VAL A 28 5.26 0.72 1.92
CA VAL A 28 4.16 0.06 2.67
C VAL A 28 2.94 -0.28 1.81
N LEU A 29 3.00 0.01 0.51
CA LEU A 29 1.91 -0.28 -0.42
C LEU A 29 2.24 -1.54 -1.23
N HIS A 30 1.28 -2.46 -1.31
CA HIS A 30 1.39 -3.73 -2.01
C HIS A 30 0.47 -3.73 -3.21
N LEU A 31 1.07 -3.83 -4.42
CA LEU A 31 0.36 -3.79 -5.69
C LEU A 31 0.01 -5.22 -6.14
N GLY A 32 -1.25 -5.60 -6.03
CA GLY A 32 -1.74 -6.87 -6.57
C GLY A 32 -2.15 -6.75 -8.03
N ILE A 33 -1.69 -7.68 -8.86
CA ILE A 33 -1.94 -7.72 -10.31
C ILE A 33 -2.63 -9.02 -10.70
N GLY A 34 -3.69 -8.90 -11.50
CA GLY A 34 -4.27 -9.98 -12.27
C GLY A 34 -4.33 -9.59 -13.74
N CYS A 35 -4.02 -10.49 -14.65
CA CYS A 35 -4.07 -10.21 -16.07
C CYS A 35 -4.46 -11.44 -16.89
N ARG A 36 -4.87 -11.23 -18.16
CA ARG A 36 -4.99 -12.33 -19.12
C ARG A 36 -3.60 -12.93 -19.44
N LYS A 37 -3.61 -14.12 -20.03
CA LYS A 37 -2.36 -14.74 -20.53
C LYS A 37 -1.79 -13.92 -21.69
N HIS A 38 -0.47 -13.70 -21.68
CA HIS A 38 0.24 -12.86 -22.65
C HIS A 38 -0.33 -11.42 -22.72
N CYS A 39 -0.52 -10.81 -21.56
CA CYS A 39 -1.03 -9.45 -21.44
C CYS A 39 -0.02 -8.46 -22.05
N ASN A 40 -0.51 -7.60 -22.97
CA ASN A 40 0.30 -6.48 -23.44
C ASN A 40 0.47 -5.45 -22.33
N PRO A 41 1.70 -5.10 -21.92
CA PRO A 41 1.96 -4.19 -20.80
C PRO A 41 1.73 -2.71 -21.11
N ASP A 42 1.58 -2.32 -22.40
CA ASP A 42 1.54 -0.93 -22.82
C ASP A 42 0.47 -0.11 -22.07
N GLY A 43 0.89 1.00 -21.48
CA GLY A 43 0.02 1.93 -20.77
C GLY A 43 -0.42 1.51 -19.36
N ILE A 44 -0.18 0.25 -18.96
CA ILE A 44 -0.65 -0.27 -17.67
C ILE A 44 0.02 0.43 -16.49
N ALA A 45 1.33 0.65 -16.55
CA ALA A 45 2.05 1.34 -15.48
C ALA A 45 1.53 2.77 -15.25
N SER A 46 1.29 3.51 -16.34
CA SER A 46 0.73 4.87 -16.29
C SER A 46 -0.70 4.87 -15.74
N TYR A 47 -1.51 3.88 -16.10
CA TYR A 47 -2.86 3.73 -15.54
C TYR A 47 -2.80 3.49 -14.03
N ILE A 48 -1.94 2.55 -13.57
CA ILE A 48 -1.78 2.26 -12.14
C ILE A 48 -1.33 3.52 -11.37
N ALA A 49 -0.36 4.27 -11.90
CA ALA A 49 0.07 5.54 -11.31
C ALA A 49 -1.08 6.55 -11.21
N GLY A 50 -1.92 6.65 -12.25
CA GLY A 50 -3.12 7.47 -12.23
C GLY A 50 -4.13 7.02 -11.18
N GLN A 51 -4.36 5.72 -11.02
CA GLN A 51 -5.25 5.19 -9.98
C GLN A 51 -4.74 5.49 -8.56
N LEU A 52 -3.44 5.37 -8.32
CA LEU A 52 -2.81 5.78 -7.05
C LEU A 52 -3.05 7.27 -6.77
N GLN A 53 -2.88 8.12 -7.78
CA GLN A 53 -3.10 9.56 -7.66
C GLN A 53 -4.55 9.89 -7.29
N THR A 54 -5.57 9.18 -7.82
CA THR A 54 -6.99 9.40 -7.45
C THR A 54 -7.25 9.14 -5.95
N LYS A 55 -6.41 8.36 -5.31
CA LYS A 55 -6.45 8.06 -3.87
C LYS A 55 -5.41 8.85 -3.07
N ASN A 56 -4.73 9.82 -3.69
CA ASN A 56 -3.62 10.56 -3.11
C ASN A 56 -2.52 9.63 -2.56
N LEU A 57 -2.25 8.50 -3.20
CA LEU A 57 -1.20 7.57 -2.83
C LEU A 57 0.08 7.85 -3.61
N ALA A 58 1.22 7.84 -2.91
CA ALA A 58 2.52 8.05 -3.55
C ALA A 58 3.00 6.77 -4.25
N VAL A 59 3.35 6.85 -5.53
CA VAL A 59 3.98 5.75 -6.27
C VAL A 59 5.27 5.29 -5.58
N ALA A 60 6.02 6.23 -5.00
CA ALA A 60 7.23 5.94 -4.23
C ALA A 60 7.01 5.02 -3.01
N ALA A 61 5.77 4.93 -2.51
CA ALA A 61 5.42 4.07 -1.38
C ALA A 61 5.14 2.60 -1.77
N ILE A 62 5.15 2.25 -3.07
CA ILE A 62 4.98 0.85 -3.50
C ILE A 62 6.19 0.04 -3.05
N GLN A 63 5.94 -1.01 -2.28
CA GLN A 63 6.94 -1.93 -1.77
C GLN A 63 7.22 -3.07 -2.74
N ASP A 64 6.16 -3.68 -3.26
CA ASP A 64 6.22 -4.85 -4.12
C ASP A 64 5.04 -4.93 -5.09
N ILE A 65 5.18 -5.86 -6.04
CA ILE A 65 4.11 -6.33 -6.93
C ILE A 65 3.79 -7.76 -6.53
N SER A 66 2.51 -8.12 -6.51
CA SER A 66 2.09 -9.45 -6.12
C SER A 66 1.08 -10.04 -7.11
N THR A 67 1.15 -11.34 -7.34
CA THR A 67 0.25 -12.06 -8.24
C THR A 67 0.21 -13.56 -7.93
N ILE A 68 -0.61 -14.30 -8.67
CA ILE A 68 -0.69 -15.75 -8.58
C ILE A 68 0.39 -16.44 -9.45
N GLU A 69 0.84 -17.61 -9.03
CA GLU A 69 1.84 -18.46 -9.71
C GLU A 69 1.57 -18.66 -11.21
N LEU A 70 0.30 -18.80 -11.62
CA LEU A 70 -0.10 -18.92 -13.02
C LEU A 70 0.33 -17.72 -13.91
N LYS A 71 0.74 -16.61 -13.30
CA LYS A 71 1.10 -15.35 -13.97
C LYS A 71 2.58 -14.98 -13.83
N LYS A 72 3.38 -15.82 -13.18
CA LYS A 72 4.80 -15.54 -12.87
C LYS A 72 5.67 -15.15 -14.08
N ASP A 73 5.35 -15.71 -15.25
CA ASP A 73 6.15 -15.52 -16.48
C ASP A 73 5.60 -14.42 -17.40
N GLU A 74 4.57 -13.67 -16.96
CA GLU A 74 3.99 -12.60 -17.78
C GLU A 74 4.94 -11.42 -17.92
N THR A 75 5.11 -10.92 -19.16
CA THR A 75 5.96 -9.77 -19.47
C THR A 75 5.54 -8.53 -18.69
N LEU A 76 4.24 -8.38 -18.45
CA LEU A 76 3.68 -7.28 -17.66
C LEU A 76 4.36 -7.12 -16.30
N LEU A 77 4.67 -8.20 -15.59
CA LEU A 77 5.30 -8.12 -14.26
C LEU A 77 6.71 -7.52 -14.34
N LYS A 78 7.49 -7.89 -15.37
CA LYS A 78 8.85 -7.37 -15.59
C LYS A 78 8.82 -5.88 -15.94
N GLU A 79 7.87 -5.48 -16.77
CA GLU A 79 7.67 -4.07 -17.14
C GLU A 79 7.28 -3.22 -15.94
N LEU A 80 6.31 -3.68 -15.14
CA LEU A 80 5.90 -2.99 -13.92
C LEU A 80 7.04 -2.94 -12.89
N GLN A 81 7.79 -4.04 -12.72
CA GLN A 81 8.95 -4.09 -11.83
C GLN A 81 9.97 -3.02 -12.21
N SER A 82 10.35 -2.96 -13.50
CA SER A 82 11.28 -1.97 -14.01
C SER A 82 10.77 -0.54 -13.84
N HIS A 83 9.48 -0.32 -14.18
CA HIS A 83 8.87 1.01 -14.13
C HIS A 83 8.81 1.59 -12.70
N PHE A 84 8.52 0.75 -11.70
CA PHE A 84 8.42 1.16 -10.29
C PHE A 84 9.74 1.07 -9.52
N GLY A 85 10.89 1.02 -10.18
CA GLY A 85 12.21 1.10 -9.56
C GLY A 85 12.78 -0.25 -9.10
N ASN A 86 12.55 -1.29 -9.89
CA ASN A 86 13.03 -2.66 -9.64
C ASN A 86 12.58 -3.25 -8.29
N ILE A 87 11.34 -2.95 -7.91
CA ILE A 87 10.73 -3.50 -6.69
C ILE A 87 10.53 -5.02 -6.81
N PRO A 88 10.50 -5.77 -5.69
CA PRO A 88 10.31 -7.22 -5.72
C PRO A 88 8.94 -7.63 -6.28
N VAL A 89 8.88 -8.83 -6.85
CA VAL A 89 7.64 -9.47 -7.31
C VAL A 89 7.40 -10.70 -6.44
N ASN A 90 6.28 -10.71 -5.71
CA ASN A 90 5.84 -11.80 -4.85
C ASN A 90 4.86 -12.69 -5.62
N ILE A 91 5.16 -13.96 -5.71
CA ILE A 91 4.35 -14.96 -6.39
C ILE A 91 3.70 -15.88 -5.35
N PHE A 92 2.38 -15.97 -5.37
CA PHE A 92 1.61 -16.79 -4.44
C PHE A 92 0.93 -17.96 -5.18
N THR A 93 0.82 -19.08 -4.50
CA THR A 93 0.02 -20.21 -4.96
C THR A 93 -1.49 -19.95 -4.82
N ALA A 94 -2.32 -20.73 -5.49
CA ALA A 94 -3.77 -20.64 -5.32
C ALA A 94 -4.19 -20.92 -3.87
N ASP A 95 -3.51 -21.86 -3.19
CA ASP A 95 -3.80 -22.23 -1.80
C ASP A 95 -3.48 -21.06 -0.84
N GLU A 96 -2.37 -20.34 -1.04
CA GLU A 96 -2.00 -19.16 -0.23
C GLU A 96 -2.96 -17.99 -0.40
N LEU A 97 -3.63 -17.90 -1.54
CA LEU A 97 -4.64 -16.87 -1.83
C LEU A 97 -6.07 -17.34 -1.51
N SER A 98 -6.26 -18.64 -1.28
CA SER A 98 -7.55 -19.21 -0.93
C SER A 98 -8.01 -18.71 0.45
N GLY A 99 -9.30 -18.40 0.55
CA GLY A 99 -9.88 -17.93 1.81
C GLY A 99 -9.63 -16.46 2.14
N ILE A 100 -8.82 -15.73 1.34
CA ILE A 100 -8.67 -14.29 1.51
C ILE A 100 -9.96 -13.59 1.06
N PRO A 101 -10.61 -12.80 1.93
CA PRO A 101 -11.81 -12.07 1.55
C PRO A 101 -11.48 -10.98 0.53
N VAL A 102 -12.16 -11.00 -0.62
CA VAL A 102 -12.02 -9.99 -1.67
C VAL A 102 -13.29 -9.15 -1.76
N ALA A 103 -13.14 -7.86 -1.97
CA ALA A 103 -14.28 -6.94 -2.07
C ALA A 103 -15.07 -7.15 -3.36
N ASN A 104 -14.37 -7.54 -4.45
CA ASN A 104 -14.96 -7.67 -5.78
C ASN A 104 -14.76 -9.08 -6.35
N PRO A 105 -15.52 -10.09 -5.88
CA PRO A 105 -15.40 -11.48 -6.33
C PRO A 105 -15.76 -11.63 -7.82
N SER A 106 -15.15 -12.63 -8.49
CA SER A 106 -15.42 -12.94 -9.90
C SER A 106 -15.48 -14.46 -10.11
N GLU A 107 -16.63 -15.00 -10.46
CA GLU A 107 -16.81 -16.42 -10.77
C GLU A 107 -15.94 -16.87 -11.94
N LYS A 108 -15.83 -16.06 -13.00
CA LYS A 108 -14.96 -16.36 -14.15
C LYS A 108 -13.48 -16.53 -13.75
N VAL A 109 -13.00 -15.73 -12.80
CA VAL A 109 -11.63 -15.84 -12.30
C VAL A 109 -11.51 -17.10 -11.45
N LYS A 110 -12.51 -17.42 -10.63
CA LYS A 110 -12.55 -18.63 -9.81
C LYS A 110 -12.48 -19.92 -10.64
N GLU A 111 -13.18 -19.99 -11.76
CA GLU A 111 -13.13 -21.14 -12.68
C GLU A 111 -11.73 -21.43 -13.19
N ILE A 112 -10.91 -20.40 -13.41
CA ILE A 112 -9.57 -20.53 -13.99
C ILE A 112 -8.49 -20.67 -12.91
N THR A 113 -8.63 -19.97 -11.77
CA THR A 113 -7.57 -19.82 -10.77
C THR A 113 -7.89 -20.44 -9.43
N SER A 114 -9.11 -20.99 -9.25
CA SER A 114 -9.67 -21.49 -8.00
C SER A 114 -9.86 -20.43 -6.90
N ILE A 115 -9.64 -19.15 -7.21
CA ILE A 115 -9.83 -18.02 -6.29
C ILE A 115 -10.72 -16.94 -6.91
N TYR A 116 -11.45 -16.17 -6.08
CA TYR A 116 -12.43 -15.19 -6.55
C TYR A 116 -11.85 -13.90 -7.12
N GLY A 117 -10.59 -13.54 -6.81
CA GLY A 117 -9.99 -12.29 -7.27
C GLY A 117 -8.49 -12.24 -7.03
N VAL A 118 -7.69 -12.42 -8.09
CA VAL A 118 -6.21 -12.48 -7.99
C VAL A 118 -5.62 -11.18 -7.45
N SER A 119 -5.98 -10.04 -8.04
CA SER A 119 -5.35 -8.76 -7.67
C SER A 119 -5.59 -8.36 -6.22
N GLU A 120 -6.83 -8.45 -5.73
CA GLU A 120 -7.15 -8.13 -4.34
C GLU A 120 -6.52 -9.13 -3.36
N ALA A 121 -6.68 -10.42 -3.63
CA ALA A 121 -6.14 -11.46 -2.75
C ALA A 121 -4.61 -11.39 -2.65
N ALA A 122 -3.91 -11.19 -3.79
CA ALA A 122 -2.45 -11.06 -3.79
C ALA A 122 -1.98 -9.80 -3.05
N ALA A 123 -2.65 -8.64 -3.26
CA ALA A 123 -2.33 -7.42 -2.53
C ALA A 123 -2.50 -7.59 -1.02
N ILE A 124 -3.65 -8.13 -0.58
CA ILE A 124 -3.95 -8.37 0.84
C ILE A 124 -2.95 -9.37 1.44
N ARG A 125 -2.62 -10.44 0.71
CA ARG A 125 -1.65 -11.45 1.18
C ARG A 125 -0.27 -10.85 1.37
N SER A 126 0.19 -10.06 0.41
CA SER A 126 1.49 -9.37 0.47
C SER A 126 1.54 -8.35 1.63
N ALA A 127 0.43 -7.70 1.93
CA ALA A 127 0.27 -6.74 3.03
C ALA A 127 0.01 -7.40 4.41
N GLU A 128 0.30 -8.69 4.58
CA GLU A 128 0.07 -9.44 5.82
C GLU A 128 -1.37 -9.34 6.35
N ASN A 129 -2.34 -9.38 5.43
CA ASN A 129 -3.77 -9.14 5.65
C ASN A 129 -4.10 -7.68 6.05
N GLY A 130 -3.33 -6.74 5.53
CA GLY A 130 -3.63 -5.32 5.62
C GLY A 130 -4.84 -4.92 4.74
N PRO A 131 -5.48 -3.77 5.03
CA PRO A 131 -6.67 -3.34 4.31
C PRO A 131 -6.36 -2.86 2.89
N LEU A 132 -7.36 -3.00 2.00
CA LEU A 132 -7.32 -2.38 0.68
C LEU A 132 -7.52 -0.87 0.79
N LEU A 133 -6.62 -0.10 0.17
CA LEU A 133 -6.78 1.34 -0.06
C LEU A 133 -7.36 1.63 -1.45
N LEU A 134 -7.09 0.75 -2.41
CA LEU A 134 -7.69 0.75 -3.73
C LEU A 134 -8.21 -0.66 -4.02
N GLU A 135 -9.53 -0.80 -4.09
CA GLU A 135 -10.19 -2.03 -4.52
C GLU A 135 -9.90 -2.31 -5.99
N LYS A 136 -10.25 -3.52 -6.43
CA LYS A 136 -10.00 -3.98 -7.79
C LYS A 136 -10.42 -2.97 -8.85
N GLN A 137 -9.46 -2.46 -9.59
CA GLN A 137 -9.65 -1.70 -10.81
C GLN A 137 -9.46 -2.63 -12.00
N LYS A 138 -10.32 -2.51 -13.00
CA LYS A 138 -10.21 -3.24 -14.25
C LYS A 138 -10.09 -2.27 -15.40
N ALA A 139 -9.16 -2.49 -16.29
CA ALA A 139 -9.03 -1.72 -17.51
C ALA A 139 -8.68 -2.61 -18.71
N VAL A 140 -9.06 -2.13 -19.89
CA VAL A 140 -8.73 -2.70 -21.19
C VAL A 140 -8.46 -1.53 -22.12
N PHE A 141 -7.22 -1.33 -22.55
CA PHE A 141 -6.86 -0.20 -23.43
C PHE A 141 -6.79 -0.59 -24.90
N SER A 142 -6.44 -1.84 -25.17
CA SER A 142 -6.31 -2.39 -26.50
C SER A 142 -6.60 -3.89 -26.48
N GLU A 143 -6.65 -4.50 -27.64
CA GLU A 143 -6.77 -5.95 -27.73
C GLU A 143 -5.56 -6.61 -27.04
N GLY A 144 -5.85 -7.53 -26.13
CA GLY A 144 -4.82 -8.28 -25.42
C GLY A 144 -4.30 -7.68 -24.12
N ASN A 145 -4.84 -6.54 -23.68
CA ASN A 145 -4.31 -5.81 -22.52
C ASN A 145 -5.36 -5.76 -21.36
N ASP A 146 -6.06 -6.88 -21.17
CA ASP A 146 -6.97 -7.04 -20.03
C ASP A 146 -6.21 -7.28 -18.74
N PHE A 147 -6.35 -6.39 -17.76
CA PHE A 147 -5.74 -6.56 -16.45
C PHE A 147 -6.62 -6.04 -15.33
N THR A 148 -6.26 -6.40 -14.12
CA THR A 148 -6.82 -5.87 -12.89
C THR A 148 -5.70 -5.50 -11.93
N CYS A 149 -5.86 -4.41 -11.17
CA CYS A 149 -4.96 -4.04 -10.10
C CYS A 149 -5.73 -3.70 -8.82
N ALA A 150 -5.08 -3.88 -7.69
CA ALA A 150 -5.56 -3.48 -6.37
C ALA A 150 -4.37 -3.07 -5.51
N ILE A 151 -4.60 -2.20 -4.52
CA ILE A 151 -3.55 -1.75 -3.59
C ILE A 151 -4.01 -2.06 -2.17
N ALA A 152 -3.19 -2.81 -1.44
CA ALA A 152 -3.29 -2.95 0.00
C ALA A 152 -2.16 -2.18 0.69
N VAL A 153 -2.35 -1.87 1.95
CA VAL A 153 -1.30 -1.26 2.79
C VAL A 153 -0.96 -2.22 3.91
N ASP A 154 0.30 -2.25 4.31
CA ASP A 154 0.77 -3.01 5.46
C ASP A 154 -0.19 -2.93 6.64
N LYS A 155 -0.53 -4.06 7.22
CA LYS A 155 -1.42 -4.17 8.38
C LYS A 155 -1.04 -3.23 9.53
N ASN A 156 0.24 -3.06 9.77
CA ASN A 156 0.77 -2.25 10.86
C ASN A 156 0.85 -0.75 10.54
N THR A 157 0.66 -0.35 9.27
CA THR A 157 0.72 1.06 8.85
C THR A 157 -0.59 1.79 9.18
N VAL A 158 -1.70 1.08 9.33
CA VAL A 158 -3.00 1.64 9.72
C VAL A 158 -3.02 1.85 11.25
N ARG A 159 -2.01 2.53 11.76
CA ARG A 159 -2.03 3.01 13.14
C ARG A 159 -2.97 4.21 13.21
N LYS A 160 -4.01 4.11 14.01
CA LYS A 160 -4.73 5.30 14.44
C LYS A 160 -3.74 6.07 15.31
N GLY A 161 -3.38 7.29 14.88
CA GLY A 161 -2.56 8.17 15.69
C GLY A 161 -3.23 8.34 17.06
N HIS A 162 -2.47 8.18 18.14
CA HIS A 162 -2.91 8.42 19.51
C HIS A 162 -2.12 9.60 20.05
N ILE A 163 -2.81 10.57 20.61
CA ILE A 163 -2.22 11.75 21.23
C ILE A 163 -2.57 11.73 22.70
N GLU A 164 -1.53 11.71 23.53
CA GLU A 164 -1.66 11.90 24.97
C GLU A 164 -1.18 13.29 25.35
N ILE A 165 -1.98 14.00 26.15
CA ILE A 165 -1.62 15.30 26.71
C ILE A 165 -1.18 15.06 28.14
N VAL A 166 0.11 15.23 28.41
CA VAL A 166 0.69 15.03 29.73
C VAL A 166 0.96 16.37 30.39
N GLY A 167 0.41 16.59 31.57
CA GLY A 167 0.74 17.75 32.40
C GLY A 167 2.14 17.60 33.00
N ALA A 168 3.02 18.57 32.74
CA ALA A 168 4.41 18.57 33.23
C ALA A 168 4.55 19.00 34.70
N GLY A 169 3.42 19.26 35.40
CA GLY A 169 3.46 19.77 36.77
C GLY A 169 3.93 21.20 36.90
N PRO A 170 4.36 21.67 38.09
CA PRO A 170 4.76 23.06 38.35
C PRO A 170 6.20 23.37 37.92
N GLY A 171 6.82 22.54 37.08
CA GLY A 171 8.15 22.77 36.53
C GLY A 171 9.27 21.86 37.10
N ASP A 172 8.97 21.10 38.14
CA ASP A 172 9.89 20.12 38.72
C ASP A 172 9.62 18.73 38.03
N PRO A 173 10.65 18.15 37.35
CA PRO A 173 10.53 16.86 36.69
C PRO A 173 10.11 15.70 37.62
N GLU A 174 10.42 15.79 38.91
CA GLU A 174 10.04 14.78 39.91
C GLU A 174 8.56 14.82 40.26
N LEU A 175 7.85 15.90 39.90
CA LEU A 175 6.42 16.07 40.11
C LEU A 175 5.54 15.61 38.94
N VAL A 176 6.15 15.07 37.87
CA VAL A 176 5.42 14.41 36.78
C VAL A 176 4.78 13.13 37.35
N SER A 177 3.48 12.95 37.08
CA SER A 177 2.79 11.76 37.53
C SER A 177 3.41 10.48 36.94
N VAL A 178 3.31 9.36 37.66
CA VAL A 178 3.78 8.05 37.17
C VAL A 178 3.13 7.69 35.83
N ALA A 179 1.86 7.98 35.64
CA ALA A 179 1.16 7.78 34.37
C ALA A 179 1.71 8.69 33.26
N GLY A 180 1.95 9.97 33.57
CA GLY A 180 2.57 10.90 32.62
C GLY A 180 3.95 10.45 32.16
N LYS A 181 4.78 10.00 33.09
CA LYS A 181 6.10 9.45 32.80
C LYS A 181 6.00 8.23 31.86
N HIS A 182 5.05 7.32 32.14
CA HIS A 182 4.82 6.13 31.30
C HIS A 182 4.42 6.49 29.87
N PHE A 183 3.51 7.48 29.67
CA PHE A 183 3.15 7.97 28.34
C PHE A 183 4.34 8.62 27.60
N LEU A 184 5.16 9.40 28.31
CA LEU A 184 6.36 10.00 27.73
C LEU A 184 7.40 8.95 27.29
N GLU A 185 7.59 7.90 28.09
CA GLU A 185 8.51 6.80 27.78
C GLU A 185 8.06 5.95 26.57
N GLN A 186 6.75 5.90 26.29
CA GLN A 186 6.18 5.14 25.18
C GLN A 186 5.91 5.97 23.94
N ALA A 187 6.07 7.28 23.99
CA ALA A 187 5.78 8.16 22.87
C ALA A 187 6.80 8.01 21.74
N ASP A 188 6.30 7.85 20.50
CA ASP A 188 7.14 7.89 19.29
C ASP A 188 7.65 9.32 19.00
N LEU A 189 6.92 10.34 19.46
CA LEU A 189 7.23 11.76 19.31
C LEU A 189 6.73 12.55 20.51
N ILE A 190 7.58 13.39 21.08
CA ILE A 190 7.25 14.36 22.15
C ILE A 190 7.39 15.77 21.57
N LEU A 191 6.36 16.60 21.72
CA LEU A 191 6.30 17.99 21.22
C LEU A 191 6.44 18.99 22.35
#